data_46a502dcb5d5599d568d29979bdcd918
#
_entry.id   46a502dcb5d5599d568d29979bdcd918
#
_cell.length_a   1.000
_cell.length_b   1.000
_cell.length_c   1.000
_cell.angle_alpha   90.00
_cell.angle_beta   90.00
_cell.angle_gamma   90.00
#
_symmetry.space_group_name_H-M   'P 1'
#
loop_
_entity.id
_entity.type
_entity.pdbx_description
1 polymer ?
#
loop_
_entity_poly.entity_id
_entity_poly.type
_entity_poly.pdbx_seq_one_letter_code
_entity_poly.pdbx_strand_id
1 'polypeptide(L)'
;MKNKFRFHLCLICMFVFAVAGCKVKRPSDVISESKMENLLYDYHVAKSMGDNLPYSENYKKALYIDAVFKKYGTTQAAFDSSMVWYTRNTEILSKIYDKVKKRLKDEQELVGDLIAKRDKKPKMTKQGDSIDVWPWQRMVRLTGEMMDNQYVFTL
;
A
#
# COMPACT_ATOMS: atom_id res chain seq x y z
N MET A 1 34.64 46.86 25.32
CA MET A 1 34.54 45.66 24.43
C MET A 1 33.91 44.49 25.11
N LYS A 2 34.15 44.17 26.38
CA LYS A 2 33.60 42.99 27.11
C LYS A 2 32.07 42.97 27.19
N ASN A 3 31.39 44.10 27.31
CA ASN A 3 29.91 44.13 27.45
C ASN A 3 29.19 43.83 26.12
N LYS A 4 29.72 44.25 24.98
CA LYS A 4 29.16 43.90 23.66
C LYS A 4 29.27 42.42 23.37
N PHE A 5 30.40 41.78 23.74
CA PHE A 5 30.59 40.35 23.59
C PHE A 5 29.60 39.54 24.44
N ARG A 6 29.37 39.94 25.69
CA ARG A 6 28.39 39.31 26.57
C ARG A 6 26.97 39.43 26.06
N PHE A 7 26.64 40.60 25.46
CA PHE A 7 25.32 40.82 24.87
C PHE A 7 25.10 39.92 23.64
N HIS A 8 26.10 39.78 22.74
CA HIS A 8 26.00 38.86 21.61
C HIS A 8 25.92 37.40 22.04
N LEU A 9 26.65 37.01 23.08
CA LEU A 9 26.59 35.67 23.62
C LEU A 9 25.19 35.33 24.18
N CYS A 10 24.57 36.24 24.90
CA CYS A 10 23.19 36.10 25.39
C CYS A 10 22.19 36.01 24.23
N LEU A 11 22.37 36.79 23.17
CA LEU A 11 21.50 36.78 22.00
C LEU A 11 21.59 35.46 21.25
N ILE A 12 22.79 34.87 21.12
CA ILE A 12 23.02 33.56 20.53
C ILE A 12 22.40 32.44 21.40
N CYS A 13 22.57 32.50 22.73
CA CYS A 13 21.93 31.54 23.63
C CYS A 13 20.41 31.61 23.53
N MET A 14 19.83 32.81 23.47
CA MET A 14 18.38 32.98 23.34
C MET A 14 17.87 32.45 22.00
N PHE A 15 18.65 32.58 20.92
CA PHE A 15 18.31 32.04 19.61
C PHE A 15 18.38 30.52 19.58
N VAL A 16 19.38 29.91 20.29
CA VAL A 16 19.51 28.45 20.40
C VAL A 16 18.33 27.83 21.18
N PHE A 17 17.85 28.50 22.22
CA PHE A 17 16.66 28.07 22.97
C PHE A 17 15.37 28.18 22.16
N ALA A 18 15.26 29.14 21.25
CA ALA A 18 14.07 29.32 20.41
C ALA A 18 13.92 28.20 19.33
N VAL A 19 15.02 27.53 18.93
CA VAL A 19 15.00 26.44 17.94
C VAL A 19 14.75 25.07 18.58
N ALA A 20 14.76 24.95 19.91
CA ALA A 20 14.34 23.75 20.62
C ALA A 20 12.81 23.63 20.56
N GLY A 21 12.26 23.54 19.34
CA GLY A 21 10.84 23.38 19.07
C GLY A 21 10.28 22.22 19.86
N CYS A 22 9.19 22.44 20.62
CA CYS A 22 8.46 21.41 21.34
C CYS A 22 8.13 20.27 20.39
N LYS A 23 8.85 19.15 20.49
CA LYS A 23 8.38 17.90 19.85
C LYS A 23 7.06 17.55 20.47
N VAL A 24 5.99 17.61 19.70
CA VAL A 24 4.66 17.19 20.13
C VAL A 24 4.76 15.75 20.60
N LYS A 25 4.60 15.55 21.92
CA LYS A 25 4.68 14.21 22.50
C LYS A 25 3.40 13.45 22.11
N ARG A 26 3.60 12.35 21.39
CA ARG A 26 2.51 11.46 21.01
C ARG A 26 1.89 10.82 22.26
N PRO A 27 0.56 10.86 22.44
CA PRO A 27 -0.13 10.10 23.48
C PRO A 27 0.11 8.59 23.33
N SER A 28 0.04 7.85 24.42
CA SER A 28 0.31 6.40 24.46
C SER A 28 -0.74 5.56 23.72
N ASP A 29 -1.96 6.07 23.64
CA ASP A 29 -3.12 5.48 22.98
C ASP A 29 -3.11 5.69 21.45
N VAL A 30 -2.29 6.62 20.95
CA VAL A 30 -2.09 6.86 19.53
C VAL A 30 -1.09 5.85 18.95
N ILE A 31 -1.44 5.19 17.85
CA ILE A 31 -0.59 4.26 17.11
C ILE A 31 0.74 4.93 16.77
N SER A 32 1.87 4.23 16.95
CA SER A 32 3.21 4.78 16.65
C SER A 32 3.40 5.04 15.16
N GLU A 33 4.25 6.02 14.81
CA GLU A 33 4.51 6.42 13.42
C GLU A 33 4.89 5.24 12.53
N SER A 34 5.84 4.40 12.98
CA SER A 34 6.27 3.23 12.22
C SER A 34 5.16 2.19 12.03
N LYS A 35 4.33 1.97 13.06
CA LYS A 35 3.18 1.07 12.96
C LYS A 35 2.10 1.67 12.07
N MET A 36 1.85 2.98 12.16
CA MET A 36 0.89 3.70 11.33
C MET A 36 1.30 3.69 9.85
N GLU A 37 2.58 3.86 9.55
CA GLU A 37 3.13 3.79 8.20
C GLU A 37 2.83 2.42 7.54
N ASN A 38 3.18 1.33 8.23
CA ASN A 38 2.93 -0.02 7.73
C ASN A 38 1.44 -0.34 7.63
N LEU A 39 0.65 0.09 8.61
CA LEU A 39 -0.79 -0.11 8.63
C LEU A 39 -1.47 0.64 7.48
N LEU A 40 -1.11 1.90 7.24
CA LEU A 40 -1.65 2.70 6.13
C LEU A 40 -1.29 2.09 4.77
N TYR A 41 -0.07 1.59 4.62
CA TYR A 41 0.32 0.89 3.40
C TYR A 41 -0.60 -0.31 3.14
N ASP A 42 -0.72 -1.24 4.10
CA ASP A 42 -1.56 -2.43 3.94
C ASP A 42 -3.05 -2.06 3.82
N TYR A 43 -3.50 -1.01 4.52
CA TYR A 43 -4.88 -0.52 4.42
C TYR A 43 -5.20 -0.04 2.99
N HIS A 44 -4.32 0.73 2.36
CA HIS A 44 -4.52 1.19 0.99
C HIS A 44 -4.51 0.03 -0.01
N VAL A 45 -3.62 -0.95 0.16
CA VAL A 45 -3.60 -2.16 -0.67
C VAL A 45 -4.90 -2.95 -0.50
N ALA A 46 -5.30 -3.24 0.73
CA ALA A 46 -6.53 -3.98 1.02
C ALA A 46 -7.78 -3.26 0.51
N LYS A 47 -7.81 -1.94 0.65
CA LYS A 47 -8.90 -1.10 0.13
C LYS A 47 -8.96 -1.19 -1.40
N SER A 48 -7.83 -1.04 -2.09
CA SER A 48 -7.75 -1.15 -3.55
C SER A 48 -8.18 -2.54 -4.03
N MET A 49 -7.76 -3.61 -3.35
CA MET A 49 -8.23 -4.96 -3.66
C MET A 49 -9.75 -5.08 -3.50
N GLY A 50 -10.30 -4.52 -2.42
CA GLY A 50 -11.73 -4.52 -2.15
C GLY A 50 -12.54 -3.71 -3.18
N ASP A 51 -12.02 -2.57 -3.62
CA ASP A 51 -12.69 -1.69 -4.59
C ASP A 51 -12.73 -2.31 -6.01
N ASN A 52 -11.84 -3.26 -6.32
CA ASN A 52 -11.79 -3.98 -7.59
C ASN A 52 -12.57 -5.30 -7.59
N LEU A 53 -13.29 -5.63 -6.50
CA LEU A 53 -14.10 -6.86 -6.44
C LEU A 53 -15.39 -6.72 -7.26
N PRO A 54 -15.86 -7.82 -7.87
CA PRO A 54 -17.21 -7.89 -8.45
C PRO A 54 -18.27 -7.59 -7.37
N TYR A 55 -19.41 -7.06 -7.79
CA TYR A 55 -20.51 -6.74 -6.88
C TYR A 55 -20.92 -7.92 -5.95
N SER A 56 -20.94 -9.12 -6.49
CA SER A 56 -21.25 -10.35 -5.76
C SER A 56 -20.28 -10.68 -4.61
N GLU A 57 -19.08 -10.08 -4.63
CA GLU A 57 -18.01 -10.31 -3.66
C GLU A 57 -17.75 -9.11 -2.75
N ASN A 58 -18.56 -8.07 -2.82
CA ASN A 58 -18.38 -6.83 -2.03
C ASN A 58 -18.26 -7.07 -0.52
N TYR A 59 -18.87 -8.14 0.00
CA TYR A 59 -18.73 -8.51 1.41
C TYR A 59 -17.28 -8.77 1.83
N LYS A 60 -16.41 -9.18 0.90
CA LYS A 60 -14.98 -9.42 1.17
C LYS A 60 -14.20 -8.16 1.49
N LYS A 61 -14.68 -6.99 1.06
CA LYS A 61 -14.04 -5.69 1.31
C LYS A 61 -13.88 -5.43 2.82
N ALA A 62 -14.93 -5.67 3.60
CA ALA A 62 -14.88 -5.52 5.05
C ALA A 62 -13.89 -6.52 5.68
N LEU A 63 -13.85 -7.76 5.17
CA LEU A 63 -12.92 -8.78 5.65
C LEU A 63 -11.45 -8.42 5.39
N TYR A 64 -11.13 -7.83 4.24
CA TYR A 64 -9.77 -7.40 3.93
C TYR A 64 -9.31 -6.29 4.89
N ILE A 65 -10.17 -5.32 5.17
CA ILE A 65 -9.86 -4.24 6.11
C ILE A 65 -9.70 -4.77 7.55
N ASP A 66 -10.60 -5.66 7.99
CA ASP A 66 -10.52 -6.29 9.30
C ASP A 66 -9.23 -7.12 9.47
N ALA A 67 -8.84 -7.87 8.43
CA ALA A 67 -7.59 -8.62 8.42
C ALA A 67 -6.36 -7.72 8.60
N VAL A 68 -6.36 -6.51 8.02
CA VAL A 68 -5.28 -5.53 8.23
C VAL A 68 -5.23 -5.11 9.68
N PHE A 69 -6.35 -4.73 10.30
CA PHE A 69 -6.35 -4.34 11.71
C PHE A 69 -5.88 -5.48 12.62
N LYS A 70 -6.33 -6.70 12.37
CA LYS A 70 -5.88 -7.91 13.09
C LYS A 70 -4.38 -8.15 12.95
N LYS A 71 -3.82 -8.02 11.73
CA LYS A 71 -2.38 -8.14 11.47
C LYS A 71 -1.54 -7.23 12.36
N TYR A 72 -2.03 -6.01 12.59
CA TYR A 72 -1.33 -5.03 13.41
C TYR A 72 -1.76 -5.03 14.89
N GLY A 73 -2.58 -5.97 15.33
CA GLY A 73 -3.07 -6.02 16.72
C GLY A 73 -3.70 -4.68 17.13
N THR A 74 -4.60 -4.16 16.29
CA THR A 74 -5.31 -2.91 16.53
C THR A 74 -6.77 -3.04 16.13
N THR A 75 -7.57 -2.02 16.39
CA THR A 75 -8.97 -1.96 16.01
C THR A 75 -9.21 -0.76 15.09
N GLN A 76 -10.31 -0.78 14.36
CA GLN A 76 -10.73 0.37 13.57
C GLN A 76 -10.88 1.62 14.44
N ALA A 77 -11.49 1.51 15.62
CA ALA A 77 -11.67 2.66 16.53
C ALA A 77 -10.32 3.27 16.98
N ALA A 78 -9.32 2.43 17.29
CA ALA A 78 -7.99 2.90 17.64
C ALA A 78 -7.26 3.54 16.45
N PHE A 79 -7.47 3.02 15.25
CA PHE A 79 -6.97 3.63 14.02
C PHE A 79 -7.60 5.00 13.78
N ASP A 80 -8.94 5.10 13.84
CA ASP A 80 -9.68 6.35 13.61
C ASP A 80 -9.27 7.42 14.63
N SER A 81 -9.18 7.08 15.92
CA SER A 81 -8.69 7.97 16.97
C SER A 81 -7.26 8.45 16.71
N SER A 82 -6.39 7.53 16.26
CA SER A 82 -5.01 7.88 15.91
C SER A 82 -4.98 8.82 14.70
N MET A 83 -5.81 8.58 13.69
CA MET A 83 -5.91 9.46 12.51
C MET A 83 -6.37 10.87 12.89
N VAL A 84 -7.31 11.01 13.83
CA VAL A 84 -7.71 12.34 14.37
C VAL A 84 -6.51 13.07 14.97
N TRP A 85 -5.66 12.37 15.72
CA TRP A 85 -4.45 12.97 16.28
C TRP A 85 -3.45 13.36 15.17
N TYR A 86 -3.20 12.47 14.21
CA TYR A 86 -2.28 12.72 13.10
C TYR A 86 -2.75 13.85 12.18
N THR A 87 -4.05 14.03 11.96
CA THR A 87 -4.59 15.14 11.15
C THR A 87 -4.39 16.50 11.81
N ARG A 88 -4.25 16.53 13.14
CA ARG A 88 -3.86 17.76 13.89
C ARG A 88 -2.34 17.98 13.85
N ASN A 89 -1.56 16.97 13.50
CA ASN A 89 -0.10 17.00 13.42
C ASN A 89 0.35 16.72 11.96
N THR A 90 -0.05 17.60 11.07
CA THR A 90 0.05 17.41 9.61
C THR A 90 1.47 17.16 9.10
N GLU A 91 2.49 17.74 9.75
CA GLU A 91 3.89 17.51 9.37
C GLU A 91 4.30 16.04 9.57
N ILE A 92 3.84 15.42 10.66
CA ILE A 92 4.12 14.02 10.96
C ILE A 92 3.35 13.13 9.98
N LEU A 93 2.07 13.44 9.76
CA LEU A 93 1.21 12.72 8.84
C LEU A 93 1.75 12.76 7.41
N SER A 94 2.19 13.93 6.94
CA SER A 94 2.80 14.08 5.61
C SER A 94 4.01 13.17 5.44
N LYS A 95 4.92 13.15 6.41
CA LYS A 95 6.09 12.26 6.37
C LYS A 95 5.71 10.77 6.30
N ILE A 96 4.66 10.37 7.01
CA ILE A 96 4.15 8.99 6.94
C ILE A 96 3.62 8.70 5.53
N TYR A 97 2.77 9.59 4.98
CA TYR A 97 2.22 9.40 3.63
C TYR A 97 3.27 9.44 2.53
N ASP A 98 4.32 10.26 2.65
CA ASP A 98 5.42 10.28 1.70
C ASP A 98 6.13 8.92 1.63
N LYS A 99 6.34 8.28 2.77
CA LYS A 99 6.93 6.95 2.83
C LYS A 99 6.00 5.87 2.28
N VAL A 100 4.71 5.92 2.62
CA VAL A 100 3.69 5.00 2.10
C VAL A 100 3.61 5.13 0.57
N LYS A 101 3.54 6.35 0.06
CA LYS A 101 3.50 6.63 -1.38
C LYS A 101 4.74 6.12 -2.10
N LYS A 102 5.92 6.37 -1.53
CA LYS A 102 7.18 5.87 -2.10
C LYS A 102 7.16 4.34 -2.19
N ARG A 103 6.80 3.67 -1.10
CA ARG A 103 6.74 2.19 -1.06
C ARG A 103 5.76 1.62 -2.08
N LEU A 104 4.55 2.21 -2.19
CA LEU A 104 3.56 1.79 -3.19
C LEU A 104 4.10 1.94 -4.61
N LYS A 105 4.83 3.03 -4.88
CA LYS A 105 5.45 3.27 -6.19
C LYS A 105 6.56 2.26 -6.48
N ASP A 106 7.47 2.03 -5.53
CA ASP A 106 8.58 1.08 -5.68
C ASP A 106 8.05 -0.35 -5.97
N GLU A 107 6.99 -0.76 -5.28
CA GLU A 107 6.35 -2.07 -5.52
C GLU A 107 5.59 -2.13 -6.85
N GLN A 108 4.95 -1.03 -7.25
CA GLN A 108 4.30 -0.95 -8.58
C GLN A 108 5.32 -1.11 -9.71
N GLU A 109 6.49 -0.46 -9.60
CA GLU A 109 7.57 -0.60 -10.57
C GLU A 109 8.10 -2.04 -10.62
N LEU A 110 8.33 -2.65 -9.44
CA LEU A 110 8.77 -4.04 -9.33
C LEU A 110 7.78 -5.01 -10.01
N VAL A 111 6.49 -4.86 -9.74
CA VAL A 111 5.44 -5.70 -10.35
C VAL A 111 5.39 -5.46 -11.86
N GLY A 112 5.51 -4.21 -12.31
CA GLY A 112 5.59 -3.87 -13.73
C GLY A 112 6.74 -4.56 -14.44
N ASP A 113 7.93 -4.55 -13.84
CA ASP A 113 9.11 -5.23 -14.35
C ASP A 113 8.94 -6.75 -14.43
N LEU A 114 8.31 -7.36 -13.42
CA LEU A 114 8.01 -8.78 -13.39
C LEU A 114 7.04 -9.18 -14.51
N ILE A 115 6.01 -8.38 -14.73
CA ILE A 115 5.04 -8.55 -15.82
C ILE A 115 5.78 -8.45 -17.17
N ALA A 116 6.57 -7.40 -17.36
CA ALA A 116 7.33 -7.20 -18.59
C ALA A 116 8.32 -8.35 -18.89
N LYS A 117 8.96 -8.90 -17.84
CA LYS A 117 9.84 -10.08 -17.98
C LYS A 117 9.06 -11.34 -18.32
N ARG A 118 7.88 -11.54 -17.73
CA ARG A 118 7.00 -12.66 -18.06
C ARG A 118 6.55 -12.61 -19.51
N ASP A 119 6.15 -11.43 -19.99
CA ASP A 119 5.60 -11.26 -21.32
C ASP A 119 6.69 -11.29 -22.42
N LYS A 120 7.97 -11.09 -22.04
CA LYS A 120 9.15 -11.24 -22.92
C LYS A 120 9.61 -12.68 -23.09
N LYS A 121 9.02 -13.68 -22.43
CA LYS A 121 9.34 -15.08 -22.74
C LYS A 121 9.08 -15.34 -24.21
N PRO A 122 10.07 -15.87 -24.96
CA PRO A 122 9.93 -16.08 -26.39
C PRO A 122 8.72 -16.96 -26.64
N LYS A 123 7.79 -16.48 -27.48
CA LYS A 123 6.77 -17.35 -28.05
C LYS A 123 7.53 -18.45 -28.82
N MET A 124 7.34 -19.67 -28.43
CA MET A 124 8.00 -20.80 -29.03
C MET A 124 7.62 -20.85 -30.52
N THR A 125 8.63 -20.81 -31.38
CA THR A 125 8.44 -20.75 -32.84
C THR A 125 9.00 -21.98 -33.55
N LYS A 126 9.50 -22.97 -32.82
CA LYS A 126 10.04 -24.18 -33.42
C LYS A 126 9.02 -25.31 -33.43
N GLN A 127 8.90 -25.96 -34.58
CA GLN A 127 8.06 -27.14 -34.77
C GLN A 127 8.51 -28.25 -33.80
N GLY A 128 7.62 -28.72 -32.92
CA GLY A 128 7.92 -29.70 -31.89
C GLY A 128 8.09 -29.14 -30.47
N ASP A 129 8.09 -27.83 -30.30
CA ASP A 129 8.07 -27.20 -28.99
C ASP A 129 6.70 -27.32 -28.36
N SER A 130 6.67 -27.57 -27.05
CA SER A 130 5.45 -27.56 -26.28
C SER A 130 4.85 -26.14 -26.29
N ILE A 131 3.67 -26.01 -26.89
CA ILE A 131 2.94 -24.75 -26.91
C ILE A 131 2.09 -24.69 -25.65
N ASP A 132 2.23 -23.64 -24.86
CA ASP A 132 1.26 -23.35 -23.80
C ASP A 132 -0.04 -22.88 -24.47
N VAL A 133 -0.93 -23.84 -24.67
CA VAL A 133 -2.27 -23.59 -25.24
C VAL A 133 -3.18 -22.80 -24.32
N TRP A 134 -2.73 -22.53 -23.09
CA TRP A 134 -3.46 -21.68 -22.15
C TRP A 134 -2.87 -20.29 -22.15
N PRO A 135 -3.36 -19.39 -23.00
CA PRO A 135 -3.05 -17.99 -22.85
C PRO A 135 -3.50 -17.56 -21.44
N TRP A 136 -2.92 -16.50 -20.93
CA TRP A 136 -3.16 -15.92 -19.61
C TRP A 136 -4.65 -15.73 -19.24
N GLN A 137 -5.59 -15.78 -20.17
CA GLN A 137 -7.01 -15.98 -19.94
C GLN A 137 -7.33 -17.47 -19.90
N ARG A 138 -7.35 -18.03 -18.69
CA ARG A 138 -7.65 -19.45 -18.45
C ARG A 138 -9.12 -19.80 -18.62
N MET A 139 -9.86 -19.08 -19.43
CA MET A 139 -11.27 -19.34 -19.67
C MET A 139 -11.49 -19.50 -21.18
N VAL A 140 -11.64 -20.73 -21.61
CA VAL A 140 -12.01 -21.08 -22.98
C VAL A 140 -13.53 -21.31 -22.98
N ARG A 141 -14.26 -20.54 -23.75
CA ARG A 141 -15.68 -20.80 -24.03
C ARG A 141 -15.74 -21.78 -25.19
N LEU A 142 -16.07 -23.02 -24.89
CA LEU A 142 -16.31 -24.02 -25.89
C LEU A 142 -17.77 -23.90 -26.36
N THR A 143 -17.98 -23.73 -27.68
CA THR A 143 -19.28 -23.80 -28.32
C THR A 143 -19.35 -25.12 -29.06
N GLY A 144 -20.33 -25.94 -28.76
CA GLY A 144 -20.56 -27.23 -29.41
C GLY A 144 -22.04 -27.49 -29.54
N GLU A 145 -22.39 -28.34 -30.48
CA GLU A 145 -23.76 -28.83 -30.67
C GLU A 145 -23.91 -30.17 -29.93
N MET A 146 -25.12 -30.39 -29.41
CA MET A 146 -25.46 -31.62 -28.69
C MET A 146 -25.92 -32.61 -29.74
N MET A 147 -25.16 -33.67 -29.94
CA MET A 147 -25.53 -34.82 -30.74
C MET A 147 -25.54 -36.07 -29.86
N ASP A 148 -26.66 -36.78 -29.87
CA ASP A 148 -26.84 -38.08 -29.14
C ASP A 148 -26.36 -38.09 -27.69
N ASN A 149 -26.74 -37.08 -26.88
CA ASN A 149 -26.28 -36.89 -25.51
C ASN A 149 -24.76 -36.65 -25.32
N GLN A 150 -24.02 -36.36 -26.38
CA GLN A 150 -22.61 -36.02 -26.32
C GLN A 150 -22.38 -34.65 -26.97
N TYR A 151 -21.50 -33.86 -26.39
CA TYR A 151 -21.05 -32.61 -27.03
C TYR A 151 -19.84 -32.88 -27.92
N VAL A 152 -19.94 -32.54 -29.20
CA VAL A 152 -18.82 -32.58 -30.15
C VAL A 152 -18.27 -31.18 -30.26
N PHE A 153 -16.97 -31.02 -29.95
CA PHE A 153 -16.27 -29.77 -30.06
C PHE A 153 -15.28 -29.85 -31.21
N THR A 154 -15.35 -28.90 -32.12
CA THR A 154 -14.32 -28.66 -33.12
C THR A 154 -13.39 -27.56 -32.63
N LEU A 155 -12.10 -27.86 -32.55
CA LEU A 155 -11.03 -26.92 -32.17
C LEU A 155 -10.59 -26.13 -33.40
#